data_ec7be87bcd87849c07ab563cd8baf93f
#
_entry.id   ec7be87bcd87849c07ab563cd8baf93f
#
_cell.length_a   1.000
_cell.length_b   1.000
_cell.length_c   1.000
_cell.angle_alpha   90.00
_cell.angle_beta   90.00
_cell.angle_gamma   90.00
#
_symmetry.space_group_name_H-M   'P 1'
#
loop_
_entity.id
_entity.type
_entity.pdbx_description
1 polymer ?
#
loop_
_entity_poly.entity_id
_entity_poly.type
_entity_poly.pdbx_seq_one_letter_code
_entity_poly.pdbx_strand_id
1 'polypeptide(L)'
;MTAASEQPDALMEIIDLHVGIDGTSILKGIDLRILPGEIHAIMGRNGSGKTTAANVIMGHPDYEVEQGSVILNGDSLLDEDPWERARRGVFLSFQYPQAVPGLQVGNFLRKSVASIRGEEAAKGAQFRNELNEAMDTLDIPRSFLSRYVNDGFSGGEKKRFEILQMMLLQPKLAILDETDSGLDIDGIKTVASGVNQAVRGTDSGALIITHYSRILEHVKPDYIHVLIGGKIVASGGPDLATQLEENGYDWVEKVAAAEEVF
;
A
#
# COMPACT_ATOMS: atom_id res chain seq x y z
N MET A 1 -32.78 12.98 22.49
CA MET A 1 -31.96 11.78 22.15
C MET A 1 -31.39 12.07 20.78
N THR A 2 -30.17 12.61 20.74
CA THR A 2 -29.39 12.83 19.52
C THR A 2 -28.92 11.47 19.07
N ALA A 3 -29.28 11.07 17.84
CA ALA A 3 -28.74 9.90 17.20
C ALA A 3 -27.21 10.11 17.11
N ALA A 4 -26.46 9.26 17.79
CA ALA A 4 -25.04 9.12 17.51
C ALA A 4 -24.95 8.71 16.04
N SER A 5 -24.31 9.51 15.21
CA SER A 5 -23.97 9.12 13.86
C SER A 5 -23.00 7.93 13.98
N GLU A 6 -23.49 6.73 13.69
CA GLU A 6 -22.62 5.57 13.55
C GLU A 6 -21.60 5.94 12.47
N GLN A 7 -20.35 6.12 12.88
CA GLN A 7 -19.27 6.26 11.92
C GLN A 7 -19.14 4.93 11.17
N PRO A 8 -18.98 4.94 9.84
CA PRO A 8 -18.81 3.70 9.09
C PRO A 8 -17.64 2.90 9.66
N ASP A 9 -17.78 1.57 9.70
CA ASP A 9 -16.74 0.69 10.18
C ASP A 9 -15.47 0.89 9.36
N ALA A 10 -14.34 1.05 10.03
CA ALA A 10 -13.06 1.21 9.38
C ALA A 10 -12.59 -0.12 8.76
N LEU A 11 -12.02 -0.04 7.56
CA LEU A 11 -11.29 -1.15 6.97
C LEU A 11 -10.00 -1.40 7.74
N MET A 12 -9.23 -0.34 7.99
CA MET A 12 -7.99 -0.38 8.77
C MET A 12 -7.93 0.78 9.76
N GLU A 13 -7.46 0.50 10.97
CA GLU A 13 -7.14 1.50 11.99
C GLU A 13 -5.74 1.26 12.55
N ILE A 14 -4.98 2.31 12.65
CA ILE A 14 -3.74 2.39 13.42
C ILE A 14 -4.00 3.38 14.54
N ILE A 15 -3.74 2.98 15.78
CA ILE A 15 -4.04 3.80 16.96
C ILE A 15 -2.77 3.89 17.81
N ASP A 16 -2.26 5.12 17.97
CA ASP A 16 -1.11 5.47 18.81
C ASP A 16 0.09 4.50 18.63
N LEU A 17 0.44 4.22 17.37
CA LEU A 17 1.44 3.20 17.04
C LEU A 17 2.87 3.72 17.23
N HIS A 18 3.59 3.12 18.16
CA HIS A 18 5.01 3.33 18.41
C HIS A 18 5.79 2.10 17.99
N VAL A 19 6.87 2.31 17.23
CA VAL A 19 7.67 1.23 16.65
C VAL A 19 9.14 1.55 16.71
N GLY A 20 9.93 0.57 17.13
CA GLY A 20 11.38 0.62 17.11
C GLY A 20 12.02 -0.49 16.28
N ILE A 21 13.32 -0.34 16.05
CA ILE A 21 14.24 -1.36 15.52
C ILE A 21 15.56 -1.24 16.27
N ASP A 22 16.10 -2.35 16.77
CA ASP A 22 17.36 -2.38 17.51
C ASP A 22 17.44 -1.31 18.64
N GLY A 23 16.34 -1.11 19.36
CA GLY A 23 16.24 -0.11 20.44
C GLY A 23 16.15 1.35 19.98
N THR A 24 16.04 1.60 18.67
CA THR A 24 15.86 2.96 18.13
C THR A 24 14.39 3.16 17.74
N SER A 25 13.71 4.11 18.39
CA SER A 25 12.31 4.45 18.09
C SER A 25 12.21 5.18 16.74
N ILE A 26 11.37 4.65 15.84
CA ILE A 26 11.15 5.15 14.47
C ILE A 26 9.77 5.80 14.35
N LEU A 27 8.69 5.08 14.69
CA LEU A 27 7.35 5.64 14.75
C LEU A 27 7.04 6.05 16.19
N LYS A 28 6.36 7.20 16.36
CA LYS A 28 6.21 7.86 17.65
C LYS A 28 4.76 8.29 17.89
N GLY A 29 3.85 7.31 17.85
CA GLY A 29 2.43 7.55 18.01
C GLY A 29 1.78 8.04 16.72
N ILE A 30 1.63 7.15 15.73
CA ILE A 30 0.88 7.47 14.52
C ILE A 30 -0.55 6.95 14.64
N ASP A 31 -1.50 7.76 14.16
CA ASP A 31 -2.91 7.44 14.02
C ASP A 31 -3.28 7.49 12.55
N LEU A 32 -3.97 6.46 12.05
CA LEU A 32 -4.45 6.39 10.67
C LEU A 32 -5.73 5.56 10.62
N ARG A 33 -6.72 6.04 9.87
CA ARG A 33 -7.97 5.33 9.66
C ARG A 33 -8.33 5.34 8.18
N ILE A 34 -8.56 4.16 7.60
CA ILE A 34 -8.94 3.97 6.20
C ILE A 34 -10.30 3.29 6.16
N LEU A 35 -11.24 3.86 5.40
CA LEU A 35 -12.55 3.25 5.15
C LEU A 35 -12.53 2.39 3.88
N PRO A 36 -13.50 1.47 3.71
CA PRO A 36 -13.67 0.74 2.45
C PRO A 36 -13.82 1.69 1.26
N GLY A 37 -13.12 1.40 0.16
CA GLY A 37 -13.11 2.22 -1.07
C GLY A 37 -12.18 3.41 -1.05
N GLU A 38 -11.54 3.74 0.07
CA GLU A 38 -10.63 4.88 0.18
C GLU A 38 -9.20 4.54 -0.24
N ILE A 39 -8.55 5.54 -0.79
CA ILE A 39 -7.12 5.55 -1.09
C ILE A 39 -6.47 6.64 -0.26
N HIS A 40 -5.58 6.26 0.62
CA HIS A 40 -4.77 7.17 1.41
C HIS A 40 -3.34 7.22 0.90
N ALA A 41 -2.67 8.34 1.10
CA ALA A 41 -1.25 8.47 0.79
C ALA A 41 -0.47 8.93 2.02
N ILE A 42 0.70 8.33 2.27
CA ILE A 42 1.68 8.85 3.21
C ILE A 42 2.83 9.46 2.42
N MET A 43 3.05 10.76 2.62
CA MET A 43 4.17 11.50 2.07
C MET A 43 5.15 11.90 3.18
N GLY A 44 6.42 12.08 2.83
CA GLY A 44 7.45 12.51 3.78
C GLY A 44 8.84 12.31 3.22
N ARG A 45 9.83 12.96 3.85
CA ARG A 45 11.25 12.82 3.48
C ARG A 45 11.76 11.40 3.69
N ASN A 46 12.88 11.06 3.06
CA ASN A 46 13.56 9.80 3.32
C ASN A 46 13.95 9.70 4.80
N GLY A 47 13.74 8.52 5.40
CA GLY A 47 13.99 8.29 6.82
C GLY A 47 12.89 8.79 7.77
N SER A 48 11.73 9.26 7.27
CA SER A 48 10.62 9.69 8.13
C SER A 48 9.83 8.56 8.79
N GLY A 49 10.01 7.29 8.36
CA GLY A 49 9.31 6.11 8.90
C GLY A 49 8.24 5.51 7.99
N LYS A 50 8.09 5.98 6.73
CA LYS A 50 7.04 5.51 5.80
C LYS A 50 7.11 4.00 5.52
N THR A 51 8.28 3.50 5.10
CA THR A 51 8.51 2.07 4.85
C THR A 51 8.39 1.25 6.15
N THR A 52 8.75 1.83 7.30
CA THR A 52 8.55 1.21 8.61
C THR A 52 7.05 0.98 8.87
N ALA A 53 6.19 1.97 8.61
CA ALA A 53 4.75 1.80 8.75
C ALA A 53 4.21 0.66 7.87
N ALA A 54 4.62 0.60 6.59
CA ALA A 54 4.25 -0.47 5.67
C ALA A 54 4.66 -1.86 6.18
N ASN A 55 5.93 -1.99 6.61
CA ASN A 55 6.49 -3.24 7.10
C ASN A 55 5.83 -3.72 8.39
N VAL A 56 5.52 -2.81 9.32
CA VAL A 56 4.83 -3.14 10.57
C VAL A 56 3.40 -3.60 10.32
N ILE A 57 2.67 -2.96 9.41
CA ILE A 57 1.33 -3.42 9.03
C ILE A 57 1.40 -4.82 8.42
N MET A 58 2.45 -5.15 7.65
CA MET A 58 2.65 -6.48 7.08
C MET A 58 3.23 -7.50 8.07
N GLY A 59 3.72 -7.05 9.24
CA GLY A 59 4.27 -7.95 10.28
C GLY A 59 5.73 -8.34 10.06
N HIS A 60 6.54 -7.45 9.51
CA HIS A 60 7.97 -7.72 9.31
C HIS A 60 8.68 -7.93 10.67
N PRO A 61 9.41 -9.04 10.87
CA PRO A 61 9.88 -9.46 12.18
C PRO A 61 10.98 -8.57 12.79
N ASP A 62 11.64 -7.73 12.00
CA ASP A 62 12.71 -6.86 12.49
C ASP A 62 12.19 -5.64 13.27
N TYR A 63 10.89 -5.37 13.22
CA TYR A 63 10.28 -4.22 13.89
C TYR A 63 9.57 -4.63 15.17
N GLU A 64 9.82 -3.89 16.25
CA GLU A 64 9.20 -4.08 17.55
C GLU A 64 8.10 -3.03 17.74
N VAL A 65 6.85 -3.49 17.93
CA VAL A 65 5.75 -2.62 18.32
C VAL A 65 5.84 -2.40 19.83
N GLU A 66 6.16 -1.16 20.21
CA GLU A 66 6.34 -0.76 21.61
C GLU A 66 5.00 -0.40 22.26
N GLN A 67 4.08 0.20 21.48
CA GLN A 67 2.76 0.65 21.93
C GLN A 67 1.81 0.79 20.75
N GLY A 68 0.50 0.79 21.03
CA GLY A 68 -0.56 1.02 20.06
C GLY A 68 -1.13 -0.24 19.45
N SER A 69 -1.90 -0.07 18.38
CA SER A 69 -2.59 -1.18 17.71
C SER A 69 -2.65 -1.00 16.19
N VAL A 70 -2.73 -2.12 15.47
CA VAL A 70 -3.02 -2.21 14.03
C VAL A 70 -4.19 -3.16 13.86
N ILE A 71 -5.31 -2.64 13.38
CA ILE A 71 -6.60 -3.34 13.32
C ILE A 71 -7.06 -3.41 11.87
N LEU A 72 -7.48 -4.57 11.39
CA LEU A 72 -8.07 -4.79 10.07
C LEU A 72 -9.47 -5.39 10.24
N ASN A 73 -10.50 -4.71 9.76
CA ASN A 73 -11.92 -5.11 9.91
C ASN A 73 -12.30 -5.47 11.36
N GLY A 74 -11.85 -4.67 12.34
CA GLY A 74 -12.16 -4.84 13.76
C GLY A 74 -11.26 -5.82 14.51
N ASP A 75 -10.35 -6.54 13.85
CA ASP A 75 -9.46 -7.51 14.48
C ASP A 75 -8.01 -7.04 14.49
N SER A 76 -7.29 -7.26 15.59
CA SER A 76 -5.85 -6.96 15.69
C SER A 76 -5.02 -7.80 14.72
N LEU A 77 -4.00 -7.18 14.12
CA LEU A 77 -3.00 -7.86 13.30
C LEU A 77 -1.69 -8.15 14.05
N LEU A 78 -1.47 -7.56 15.24
CA LEU A 78 -0.14 -7.52 15.86
C LEU A 78 0.43 -8.90 16.22
N ASP A 79 -0.43 -9.86 16.56
CA ASP A 79 -0.02 -11.22 16.94
C ASP A 79 0.05 -12.19 15.75
N GLU A 80 -0.19 -11.69 14.52
CA GLU A 80 -0.24 -12.52 13.31
C GLU A 80 1.08 -12.44 12.52
N ASP A 81 1.52 -13.59 12.01
CA ASP A 81 2.64 -13.67 11.08
C ASP A 81 2.31 -13.02 9.71
N PRO A 82 3.31 -12.59 8.92
CA PRO A 82 3.08 -11.97 7.61
C PRO A 82 2.19 -12.79 6.66
N TRP A 83 2.31 -14.11 6.68
CA TRP A 83 1.52 -15.00 5.83
C TRP A 83 0.05 -15.08 6.29
N GLU A 84 -0.23 -14.92 7.58
CA GLU A 84 -1.59 -14.84 8.13
C GLU A 84 -2.24 -13.52 7.73
N ARG A 85 -1.54 -12.39 7.89
CA ARG A 85 -1.99 -11.08 7.44
C ARG A 85 -2.29 -11.05 5.94
N ALA A 86 -1.45 -11.71 5.12
CA ALA A 86 -1.71 -11.86 3.69
C ALA A 86 -3.03 -12.62 3.43
N ARG A 87 -3.30 -13.69 4.18
CA ARG A 87 -4.58 -14.44 4.08
C ARG A 87 -5.78 -13.65 4.56
N ARG A 88 -5.57 -12.72 5.49
CA ARG A 88 -6.63 -11.77 5.91
C ARG A 88 -6.93 -10.71 4.86
N GLY A 89 -6.06 -10.59 3.86
CA GLY A 89 -6.21 -9.67 2.74
C GLY A 89 -5.31 -8.44 2.82
N VAL A 90 -4.20 -8.47 3.56
CA VAL A 90 -3.16 -7.44 3.48
C VAL A 90 -2.21 -7.78 2.34
N PHE A 91 -1.95 -6.83 1.46
CA PHE A 91 -0.97 -6.92 0.38
C PHE A 91 0.07 -5.82 0.54
N LEU A 92 1.34 -6.17 0.37
CA LEU A 92 2.46 -5.21 0.33
C LEU A 92 3.20 -5.33 -0.99
N SER A 93 3.26 -4.23 -1.74
CA SER A 93 4.19 -4.05 -2.85
C SER A 93 5.55 -3.62 -2.31
N PHE A 94 6.58 -4.41 -2.57
CA PHE A 94 7.92 -4.16 -2.04
C PHE A 94 8.64 -3.06 -2.81
N GLN A 95 9.43 -2.25 -2.09
CA GLN A 95 10.31 -1.27 -2.73
C GLN A 95 11.32 -1.96 -3.67
N TYR A 96 11.87 -3.12 -3.26
CA TYR A 96 12.86 -3.92 -4.02
C TYR A 96 12.44 -5.39 -4.11
N PRO A 97 11.54 -5.76 -5.05
CA PRO A 97 11.12 -7.14 -5.19
C PRO A 97 12.24 -8.05 -5.66
N GLN A 98 12.43 -9.16 -4.94
CA GLN A 98 13.50 -10.11 -5.18
C GLN A 98 13.21 -11.04 -6.36
N ALA A 99 14.26 -11.45 -7.07
CA ALA A 99 14.16 -12.45 -8.12
C ALA A 99 14.04 -13.86 -7.52
N VAL A 100 13.19 -14.69 -8.14
CA VAL A 100 13.04 -16.12 -7.80
C VAL A 100 13.35 -16.97 -9.04
N PRO A 101 14.63 -17.27 -9.29
CA PRO A 101 15.02 -18.06 -10.44
C PRO A 101 14.35 -19.44 -10.46
N GLY A 102 13.91 -19.89 -11.64
CA GLY A 102 13.23 -21.18 -11.81
C GLY A 102 11.74 -21.20 -11.51
N LEU A 103 11.19 -20.17 -10.85
CA LEU A 103 9.75 -20.05 -10.62
C LEU A 103 9.09 -19.20 -11.71
N GLN A 104 8.32 -19.85 -12.60
CA GLN A 104 7.61 -19.12 -13.66
C GLN A 104 6.48 -18.25 -13.10
N VAL A 105 6.32 -17.04 -13.67
CA VAL A 105 5.28 -16.06 -13.32
C VAL A 105 3.89 -16.67 -13.33
N GLY A 106 3.50 -17.40 -14.39
CA GLY A 106 2.17 -18.01 -14.48
C GLY A 106 1.91 -19.02 -13.36
N ASN A 107 2.91 -19.82 -12.98
CA ASN A 107 2.79 -20.78 -11.88
C ASN A 107 2.73 -20.08 -10.53
N PHE A 108 3.53 -19.03 -10.33
CA PHE A 108 3.53 -18.22 -9.13
C PHE A 108 2.16 -17.57 -8.90
N LEU A 109 1.62 -16.84 -9.90
CA LEU A 109 0.33 -16.18 -9.82
C LEU A 109 -0.81 -17.14 -9.49
N ARG A 110 -0.86 -18.29 -10.19
CA ARG A 110 -1.88 -19.31 -9.93
C ARG A 110 -1.80 -19.85 -8.50
N LYS A 111 -0.61 -20.16 -8.01
CA LYS A 111 -0.41 -20.65 -6.63
C LYS A 111 -0.74 -19.59 -5.59
N SER A 112 -0.38 -18.34 -5.82
CA SER A 112 -0.70 -17.23 -4.94
C SER A 112 -2.21 -17.02 -4.83
N VAL A 113 -2.92 -17.01 -5.96
CA VAL A 113 -4.40 -16.91 -5.97
C VAL A 113 -5.04 -18.11 -5.26
N ALA A 114 -4.55 -19.33 -5.50
CA ALA A 114 -5.03 -20.52 -4.79
C ALA A 114 -4.84 -20.42 -3.28
N SER A 115 -3.70 -19.89 -2.82
CA SER A 115 -3.39 -19.74 -1.39
C SER A 115 -4.25 -18.69 -0.69
N ILE A 116 -4.58 -17.60 -1.37
CA ILE A 116 -5.30 -16.45 -0.78
C ILE A 116 -6.81 -16.55 -1.00
N ARG A 117 -7.25 -16.85 -2.25
CA ARG A 117 -8.65 -16.85 -2.65
C ARG A 117 -9.26 -18.26 -2.75
N GLY A 118 -8.45 -19.30 -2.52
CA GLY A 118 -8.85 -20.70 -2.61
C GLY A 118 -8.59 -21.33 -3.98
N GLU A 119 -8.52 -22.65 -4.00
CA GLU A 119 -8.17 -23.47 -5.19
C GLU A 119 -9.10 -23.23 -6.38
N GLU A 120 -10.38 -23.01 -6.15
CA GLU A 120 -11.36 -22.81 -7.23
C GLU A 120 -11.15 -21.46 -7.95
N ALA A 121 -10.76 -20.41 -7.23
CA ALA A 121 -10.44 -19.11 -7.81
C ALA A 121 -9.21 -19.14 -8.75
N ALA A 122 -8.34 -20.13 -8.58
CA ALA A 122 -7.12 -20.30 -9.39
C ALA A 122 -7.31 -21.21 -10.61
N LYS A 123 -8.55 -21.59 -10.96
CA LYS A 123 -8.84 -22.58 -12.00
C LYS A 123 -9.82 -22.04 -13.06
N GLY A 124 -9.89 -22.76 -14.16
CA GLY A 124 -10.93 -22.61 -15.17
C GLY A 124 -10.85 -21.34 -16.03
N ALA A 125 -11.98 -20.99 -16.62
CA ALA A 125 -12.09 -19.85 -17.53
C ALA A 125 -12.10 -18.53 -16.77
N GLN A 126 -12.66 -18.48 -15.57
CA GLN A 126 -12.74 -17.27 -14.76
C GLN A 126 -11.35 -16.76 -14.43
N PHE A 127 -10.47 -17.58 -13.87
CA PHE A 127 -9.07 -17.18 -13.58
C PHE A 127 -8.33 -16.69 -14.83
N ARG A 128 -8.52 -17.38 -15.98
CA ARG A 128 -7.89 -16.95 -17.24
C ARG A 128 -8.38 -15.59 -17.70
N ASN A 129 -9.66 -15.31 -17.55
CA ASN A 129 -10.25 -14.03 -17.93
C ASN A 129 -9.74 -12.91 -17.01
N GLU A 130 -9.79 -13.09 -15.68
CA GLU A 130 -9.25 -12.14 -14.71
C GLU A 130 -7.76 -11.84 -14.97
N LEU A 131 -6.96 -12.89 -15.21
CA LEU A 131 -5.53 -12.74 -15.54
C LEU A 131 -5.33 -11.94 -16.84
N ASN A 132 -6.11 -12.26 -17.89
CA ASN A 132 -6.00 -11.57 -19.17
C ASN A 132 -6.40 -10.09 -19.04
N GLU A 133 -7.51 -9.79 -18.40
CA GLU A 133 -7.98 -8.42 -18.17
C GLU A 133 -6.96 -7.59 -17.38
N ALA A 134 -6.41 -8.16 -16.29
CA ALA A 134 -5.38 -7.50 -15.51
C ALA A 134 -4.09 -7.27 -16.32
N MET A 135 -3.65 -8.23 -17.14
CA MET A 135 -2.50 -8.08 -18.03
C MET A 135 -2.74 -7.02 -19.11
N ASP A 136 -3.94 -6.94 -19.67
CA ASP A 136 -4.30 -5.92 -20.66
C ASP A 136 -4.33 -4.52 -20.02
N THR A 137 -4.91 -4.38 -18.83
CA THR A 137 -4.92 -3.11 -18.07
C THR A 137 -3.49 -2.60 -17.81
N LEU A 138 -2.56 -3.52 -17.56
CA LEU A 138 -1.17 -3.19 -17.20
C LEU A 138 -0.19 -3.21 -18.38
N ASP A 139 -0.68 -3.39 -19.59
CA ASP A 139 0.14 -3.50 -20.80
C ASP A 139 1.27 -4.56 -20.65
N ILE A 140 0.90 -5.73 -20.10
CA ILE A 140 1.82 -6.86 -19.91
C ILE A 140 1.55 -7.91 -20.99
N PRO A 141 2.54 -8.24 -21.83
CA PRO A 141 2.37 -9.24 -22.89
C PRO A 141 2.24 -10.66 -22.32
N ARG A 142 1.44 -11.53 -22.95
CA ARG A 142 1.20 -12.91 -22.47
C ARG A 142 2.47 -13.76 -22.36
N SER A 143 3.50 -13.46 -23.16
CA SER A 143 4.81 -14.11 -23.07
C SER A 143 5.50 -13.91 -21.71
N PHE A 144 5.09 -12.89 -20.95
CA PHE A 144 5.59 -12.62 -19.62
C PHE A 144 5.37 -13.77 -18.63
N LEU A 145 4.27 -14.53 -18.81
CA LEU A 145 3.89 -15.66 -17.94
C LEU A 145 4.90 -16.82 -17.94
N SER A 146 5.72 -16.94 -19.00
CA SER A 146 6.76 -17.96 -19.10
C SER A 146 8.11 -17.55 -18.53
N ARG A 147 8.29 -16.26 -18.19
CA ARG A 147 9.52 -15.76 -17.55
C ARG A 147 9.57 -16.15 -16.08
N TYR A 148 10.74 -16.09 -15.48
CA TYR A 148 10.90 -16.33 -14.04
C TYR A 148 10.61 -15.05 -13.24
N VAL A 149 10.04 -15.22 -12.05
CA VAL A 149 9.61 -14.11 -11.17
C VAL A 149 10.78 -13.15 -10.91
N ASN A 150 10.62 -11.90 -11.33
CA ASN A 150 11.56 -10.79 -11.18
C ASN A 150 12.96 -11.02 -11.75
N ASP A 151 13.21 -12.15 -12.42
CA ASP A 151 14.50 -12.48 -13.01
C ASP A 151 14.68 -11.76 -14.37
N GLY A 152 15.65 -10.86 -14.43
CA GLY A 152 15.91 -10.02 -15.60
C GLY A 152 14.78 -9.04 -15.94
N PHE A 153 13.89 -8.72 -15.01
CA PHE A 153 12.86 -7.70 -15.21
C PHE A 153 13.47 -6.30 -15.10
N SER A 154 13.03 -5.40 -15.99
CA SER A 154 13.27 -3.97 -15.82
C SER A 154 12.53 -3.43 -14.59
N GLY A 155 12.88 -2.24 -14.09
CA GLY A 155 12.19 -1.60 -12.97
C GLY A 155 10.69 -1.46 -13.24
N GLY A 156 10.30 -0.99 -14.41
CA GLY A 156 8.90 -0.86 -14.81
C GLY A 156 8.16 -2.19 -14.92
N GLU A 157 8.81 -3.26 -15.42
CA GLU A 157 8.22 -4.60 -15.45
C GLU A 157 7.97 -5.14 -14.04
N LYS A 158 8.90 -4.92 -13.10
CA LYS A 158 8.73 -5.32 -11.70
C LYS A 158 7.52 -4.62 -11.06
N LYS A 159 7.39 -3.31 -11.24
CA LYS A 159 6.27 -2.55 -10.67
C LYS A 159 4.92 -2.95 -11.29
N ARG A 160 4.84 -3.10 -12.61
CA ARG A 160 3.62 -3.61 -13.25
C ARG A 160 3.28 -5.04 -12.79
N PHE A 161 4.29 -5.88 -12.55
CA PHE A 161 4.08 -7.23 -12.04
C PHE A 161 3.55 -7.23 -10.59
N GLU A 162 3.96 -6.32 -9.72
CA GLU A 162 3.40 -6.16 -8.38
C GLU A 162 1.92 -5.75 -8.44
N ILE A 163 1.57 -4.80 -9.32
CA ILE A 163 0.16 -4.42 -9.50
C ILE A 163 -0.67 -5.56 -10.10
N LEU A 164 -0.11 -6.36 -11.02
CA LEU A 164 -0.75 -7.57 -11.51
C LEU A 164 -1.07 -8.57 -10.38
N GLN A 165 -0.12 -8.75 -9.45
CA GLN A 165 -0.36 -9.57 -8.26
C GLN A 165 -1.50 -9.00 -7.42
N MET A 166 -1.48 -7.70 -7.12
CA MET A 166 -2.52 -7.01 -6.35
C MET A 166 -3.90 -7.20 -6.99
N MET A 167 -4.03 -6.96 -8.30
CA MET A 167 -5.31 -7.10 -9.02
C MET A 167 -5.85 -8.54 -8.95
N LEU A 168 -4.98 -9.55 -9.04
CA LEU A 168 -5.38 -10.96 -9.00
C LEU A 168 -5.67 -11.46 -7.58
N LEU A 169 -4.94 -10.98 -6.60
CA LEU A 169 -5.12 -11.40 -5.20
C LEU A 169 -6.34 -10.73 -4.55
N GLN A 170 -6.78 -9.58 -5.07
CA GLN A 170 -7.95 -8.83 -4.61
C GLN A 170 -7.88 -8.58 -3.08
N PRO A 171 -6.82 -7.92 -2.60
CA PRO A 171 -6.65 -7.71 -1.17
C PRO A 171 -7.73 -6.77 -0.61
N LYS A 172 -7.98 -6.87 0.69
CA LYS A 172 -8.78 -5.88 1.42
C LYS A 172 -8.02 -4.57 1.59
N LEU A 173 -6.74 -4.66 1.93
CA LEU A 173 -5.84 -3.51 2.06
C LEU A 173 -4.60 -3.72 1.19
N ALA A 174 -4.38 -2.82 0.23
CA ALA A 174 -3.17 -2.77 -0.57
C ALA A 174 -2.22 -1.69 -0.04
N ILE A 175 -1.00 -2.06 0.32
CA ILE A 175 0.06 -1.14 0.72
C ILE A 175 1.07 -1.07 -0.41
N LEU A 176 1.29 0.13 -0.97
CA LEU A 176 2.09 0.35 -2.15
C LEU A 176 3.29 1.25 -1.80
N ASP A 177 4.46 0.63 -1.55
CA ASP A 177 5.67 1.36 -1.15
C ASP A 177 6.51 1.74 -2.37
N GLU A 178 6.56 3.04 -2.67
CA GLU A 178 7.32 3.65 -3.78
C GLU A 178 7.10 2.97 -5.14
N THR A 179 5.85 2.62 -5.46
CA THR A 179 5.48 1.95 -6.71
C THR A 179 5.66 2.81 -7.96
N ASP A 180 5.85 4.10 -7.81
CA ASP A 180 6.13 5.07 -8.86
C ASP A 180 7.63 5.25 -9.15
N SER A 181 8.50 4.71 -8.30
CA SER A 181 9.95 4.85 -8.44
C SER A 181 10.47 4.16 -9.71
N GLY A 182 11.20 4.93 -10.53
CA GLY A 182 11.81 4.42 -11.77
C GLY A 182 10.83 4.18 -12.93
N LEU A 183 9.58 4.62 -12.82
CA LEU A 183 8.61 4.61 -13.91
C LEU A 183 8.68 5.90 -14.73
N ASP A 184 8.46 5.76 -16.04
CA ASP A 184 8.11 6.88 -16.92
C ASP A 184 6.64 7.28 -16.74
N ILE A 185 6.22 8.37 -17.39
CA ILE A 185 4.87 8.91 -17.25
C ILE A 185 3.79 7.89 -17.62
N ASP A 186 4.01 7.11 -18.68
CA ASP A 186 3.03 6.12 -19.13
C ASP A 186 2.97 4.92 -18.20
N GLY A 187 4.12 4.50 -17.65
CA GLY A 187 4.18 3.49 -16.60
C GLY A 187 3.43 3.90 -15.32
N ILE A 188 3.54 5.17 -14.91
CA ILE A 188 2.81 5.71 -13.76
C ILE A 188 1.30 5.67 -14.01
N LYS A 189 0.83 6.09 -15.19
CA LYS A 189 -0.60 6.01 -15.56
C LYS A 189 -1.13 4.59 -15.54
N THR A 190 -0.36 3.65 -16.09
CA THR A 190 -0.71 2.23 -16.15
C THR A 190 -0.84 1.64 -14.74
N VAL A 191 0.13 1.89 -13.87
CA VAL A 191 0.10 1.48 -12.46
C VAL A 191 -1.08 2.11 -11.73
N ALA A 192 -1.30 3.41 -11.87
CA ALA A 192 -2.42 4.12 -11.25
C ALA A 192 -3.79 3.59 -11.73
N SER A 193 -3.92 3.22 -13.00
CA SER A 193 -5.13 2.57 -13.53
C SER A 193 -5.41 1.25 -12.82
N GLY A 194 -4.38 0.39 -12.64
CA GLY A 194 -4.52 -0.86 -11.93
C GLY A 194 -4.94 -0.67 -10.46
N VAL A 195 -4.35 0.32 -9.77
CA VAL A 195 -4.71 0.66 -8.38
C VAL A 195 -6.16 1.13 -8.30
N ASN A 196 -6.56 2.07 -9.15
CA ASN A 196 -7.94 2.58 -9.17
C ASN A 196 -8.96 1.47 -9.47
N GLN A 197 -8.66 0.57 -10.40
CA GLN A 197 -9.54 -0.56 -10.72
C GLN A 197 -9.66 -1.54 -9.56
N ALA A 198 -8.61 -1.75 -8.77
CA ALA A 198 -8.63 -2.68 -7.64
C ALA A 198 -9.37 -2.12 -6.42
N VAL A 199 -9.41 -0.80 -6.24
CA VAL A 199 -9.91 -0.15 -5.01
C VAL A 199 -11.22 0.59 -5.25
N ARG A 200 -11.31 1.41 -6.30
CA ARG A 200 -12.48 2.28 -6.49
C ARG A 200 -13.76 1.49 -6.77
N GLY A 201 -14.80 1.77 -5.98
CA GLY A 201 -16.09 1.08 -6.08
C GLY A 201 -16.09 -0.34 -5.52
N THR A 202 -15.06 -0.72 -4.75
CA THR A 202 -14.96 -1.99 -4.03
C THR A 202 -14.92 -1.76 -2.53
N ASP A 203 -14.94 -2.83 -1.74
CA ASP A 203 -14.73 -2.79 -0.28
C ASP A 203 -13.24 -2.83 0.10
N SER A 204 -12.33 -2.73 -0.86
CA SER A 204 -10.89 -2.66 -0.63
C SER A 204 -10.45 -1.23 -0.33
N GLY A 205 -9.29 -1.08 0.34
CA GLY A 205 -8.63 0.21 0.54
C GLY A 205 -7.18 0.16 0.08
N ALA A 206 -6.55 1.31 -0.10
CA ALA A 206 -5.12 1.39 -0.39
C ALA A 206 -4.40 2.42 0.46
N LEU A 207 -3.16 2.10 0.82
CA LEU A 207 -2.20 3.01 1.42
C LEU A 207 -1.00 3.14 0.50
N ILE A 208 -0.85 4.30 -0.12
CA ILE A 208 0.25 4.61 -1.03
C ILE A 208 1.34 5.33 -0.25
N ILE A 209 2.55 4.83 -0.32
CA ILE A 209 3.73 5.48 0.25
C ILE A 209 4.56 6.01 -0.89
N THR A 210 4.74 7.31 -0.94
CA THR A 210 5.55 7.97 -1.95
C THR A 210 6.16 9.27 -1.44
N HIS A 211 7.23 9.70 -2.06
CA HIS A 211 7.79 11.03 -1.87
C HIS A 211 7.58 11.93 -3.10
N TYR A 212 6.85 11.44 -4.12
CA TYR A 212 6.50 12.17 -5.33
C TYR A 212 4.99 12.32 -5.47
N SER A 213 4.52 13.47 -5.91
CA SER A 213 3.09 13.72 -6.19
C SER A 213 2.60 13.08 -7.49
N ARG A 214 3.52 12.79 -8.43
CA ARG A 214 3.15 12.36 -9.81
C ARG A 214 2.17 11.19 -9.87
N ILE A 215 2.32 10.16 -9.04
CA ILE A 215 1.36 9.06 -8.99
C ILE A 215 0.02 9.51 -8.41
N LEU A 216 0.03 10.44 -7.45
CA LEU A 216 -1.16 10.93 -6.76
C LEU A 216 -2.09 11.72 -7.69
N GLU A 217 -1.55 12.39 -8.72
CA GLU A 217 -2.35 13.06 -9.77
C GLU A 217 -3.26 12.09 -10.53
N HIS A 218 -2.83 10.82 -10.69
CA HIS A 218 -3.54 9.79 -11.44
C HIS A 218 -4.39 8.87 -10.54
N VAL A 219 -3.93 8.59 -9.33
CA VAL A 219 -4.68 7.76 -8.36
C VAL A 219 -5.73 8.59 -7.63
N LYS A 220 -5.48 9.89 -7.39
CA LYS A 220 -6.36 10.84 -6.69
C LYS A 220 -6.76 10.30 -5.31
N PRO A 221 -5.85 10.28 -4.33
CA PRO A 221 -6.15 9.78 -3.00
C PRO A 221 -7.24 10.62 -2.33
N ASP A 222 -8.01 10.00 -1.43
CA ASP A 222 -9.03 10.71 -0.63
C ASP A 222 -8.37 11.54 0.46
N TYR A 223 -7.28 11.02 1.04
CA TYR A 223 -6.50 11.70 2.08
C TYR A 223 -4.99 11.55 1.84
N ILE A 224 -4.27 12.58 2.22
CA ILE A 224 -2.81 12.63 2.24
C ILE A 224 -2.36 12.92 3.67
N HIS A 225 -1.40 12.14 4.15
CA HIS A 225 -0.80 12.27 5.47
C HIS A 225 0.68 12.59 5.32
N VAL A 226 1.17 13.57 6.05
CA VAL A 226 2.57 13.98 6.05
C VAL A 226 3.28 13.40 7.26
N LEU A 227 4.22 12.49 7.01
CA LEU A 227 5.01 11.83 8.05
C LEU A 227 6.38 12.49 8.17
N ILE A 228 6.69 13.06 9.35
CA ILE A 228 7.97 13.68 9.67
C ILE A 228 8.45 13.18 11.03
N GLY A 229 9.69 12.71 11.08
CA GLY A 229 10.32 12.28 12.35
C GLY A 229 9.55 11.19 13.12
N GLY A 230 8.78 10.35 12.40
CA GLY A 230 7.99 9.26 12.97
C GLY A 230 6.58 9.65 13.42
N LYS A 231 6.12 10.88 13.15
CA LYS A 231 4.78 11.38 13.48
C LYS A 231 4.03 11.84 12.23
N ILE A 232 2.72 11.61 12.16
CA ILE A 232 1.85 12.28 11.19
C ILE A 232 1.61 13.70 11.70
N VAL A 233 2.20 14.68 11.01
CA VAL A 233 2.18 16.10 11.41
C VAL A 233 1.12 16.91 10.68
N ALA A 234 0.57 16.38 9.59
CA ALA A 234 -0.55 16.98 8.88
C ALA A 234 -1.33 15.90 8.13
N SER A 235 -2.63 16.11 8.00
CA SER A 235 -3.51 15.29 7.18
C SER A 235 -4.48 16.19 6.44
N GLY A 236 -4.75 15.89 5.16
CA GLY A 236 -5.64 16.69 4.34
C GLY A 236 -6.10 15.99 3.08
N GLY A 237 -6.86 16.69 2.25
CA GLY A 237 -7.28 16.22 0.94
C GLY A 237 -6.16 16.25 -0.12
N PRO A 238 -6.49 15.97 -1.40
CA PRO A 238 -5.50 15.91 -2.50
C PRO A 238 -4.66 17.18 -2.67
N ASP A 239 -5.20 18.36 -2.34
CA ASP A 239 -4.51 19.64 -2.47
C ASP A 239 -3.25 19.73 -1.60
N LEU A 240 -3.17 18.91 -0.54
CA LEU A 240 -1.98 18.88 0.33
C LEU A 240 -0.72 18.45 -0.44
N ALA A 241 -0.83 17.55 -1.43
CA ALA A 241 0.31 17.18 -2.27
C ALA A 241 0.87 18.38 -3.05
N THR A 242 -0.01 19.17 -3.65
CA THR A 242 0.38 20.39 -4.39
C THR A 242 1.04 21.41 -3.47
N GLN A 243 0.48 21.61 -2.27
CA GLN A 243 1.07 22.53 -1.27
C GLN A 243 2.47 22.07 -0.82
N LEU A 244 2.69 20.75 -0.68
CA LEU A 244 4.00 20.19 -0.35
C LEU A 244 5.02 20.39 -1.49
N GLU A 245 4.60 20.30 -2.75
CA GLU A 245 5.49 20.58 -3.88
C GLU A 245 5.88 22.03 -3.96
N GLU A 246 4.93 22.95 -3.77
CA GLU A 246 5.16 24.37 -3.86
C GLU A 246 5.98 24.93 -2.68
N ASN A 247 5.71 24.48 -1.46
CA ASN A 247 6.26 25.07 -0.23
C ASN A 247 7.31 24.19 0.46
N GLY A 248 7.46 22.92 0.06
CA GLY A 248 8.34 21.95 0.68
C GLY A 248 7.88 21.47 2.06
N TYR A 249 8.60 20.50 2.62
CA TYR A 249 8.29 19.92 3.93
C TYR A 249 8.55 20.87 5.09
N ASP A 250 9.50 21.82 4.97
CA ASP A 250 9.83 22.80 6.02
C ASP A 250 8.63 23.69 6.40
N TRP A 251 7.72 23.92 5.46
CA TRP A 251 6.48 24.65 5.71
C TRP A 251 5.58 23.88 6.68
N VAL A 252 5.39 22.59 6.45
CA VAL A 252 4.54 21.74 7.32
C VAL A 252 5.14 21.63 8.72
N GLU A 253 6.46 21.47 8.84
CA GLU A 253 7.16 21.44 10.13
C GLU A 253 6.91 22.71 10.94
N LYS A 254 6.93 23.88 10.30
CA LYS A 254 6.66 25.16 10.97
C LYS A 254 5.20 25.31 11.40
N VAL A 255 4.25 24.83 10.58
CA VAL A 255 2.82 24.87 10.91
C VAL A 255 2.54 23.94 12.09
N ALA A 256 3.04 22.70 12.06
CA ALA A 256 2.87 21.74 13.14
C ALA A 256 3.49 22.23 14.46
N ALA A 257 4.69 22.80 14.42
CA ALA A 257 5.32 23.39 15.61
C ALA A 257 4.56 24.60 16.18
N ALA A 258 3.82 25.33 15.35
CA ALA A 258 2.99 26.45 15.82
C ALA A 258 1.68 25.96 16.48
N GLU A 259 1.14 24.80 16.07
CA GLU A 259 -0.05 24.22 16.68
C GLU A 259 0.23 23.49 18.01
N GLU A 260 1.45 22.98 18.23
CA GLU A 260 1.87 22.40 19.52
C GLU A 260 2.07 23.44 20.64
N VAL A 261 2.01 24.75 20.35
CA VAL A 261 2.22 25.85 21.30
C VAL A 261 0.90 26.37 21.91
N PHE A 262 -0.24 25.82 21.54
CA PHE A 262 -1.56 26.16 22.10
C PHE A 262 -2.23 24.92 22.71
#